data_99666a604f75c60928fc97c74d9ca670
#
_entry.id   99666a604f75c60928fc97c74d9ca670
#
_cell.length_a   1.000
_cell.length_b   1.000
_cell.length_c   1.000
_cell.angle_alpha   90.00
_cell.angle_beta   90.00
_cell.angle_gamma   90.00
#
_symmetry.space_group_name_H-M   'P 1'
#
loop_
_entity.id
_entity.type
_entity.pdbx_description
1 polymer ?
#
loop_
_entity_poly.entity_id
_entity_poly.type
_entity_poly.pdbx_seq_one_letter_code
_entity_poly.pdbx_strand_id
1 'polypeptide(L)'
;MKEFRDLIAKTKEEANVFVCGVPFDKNASVGKGASEAPRVLRELSYDLPPLDMMGNNLTKVKIFDCGDFDASNFDELHQNIRDNFLNNDGFHIILGGDHSIAIASERAFLDKCKEHGTTPVIIHMDAHPDIC
;
A
#
# COMPACT_ATOMS: atom_id res chain seq x y z
N MET A 1 10.88 -9.64 -10.87
CA MET A 1 9.61 -9.16 -11.47
C MET A 1 9.89 -7.79 -12.05
N LYS A 2 9.41 -7.46 -13.22
CA LYS A 2 9.49 -6.09 -13.76
C LYS A 2 8.27 -5.35 -13.27
N GLU A 3 8.45 -4.21 -12.61
CA GLU A 3 7.39 -3.43 -11.98
C GLU A 3 7.76 -1.94 -12.02
N PHE A 4 6.76 -1.08 -11.99
CA PHE A 4 6.91 0.38 -11.97
C PHE A 4 7.91 0.97 -12.97
N ARG A 5 8.26 0.21 -14.01
CA ARG A 5 9.12 0.60 -15.14
C ARG A 5 10.33 1.45 -14.71
N ASP A 6 10.40 2.70 -15.19
CA ASP A 6 11.53 3.61 -14.96
C ASP A 6 11.45 4.36 -13.61
N LEU A 7 10.43 4.07 -12.79
CA LEU A 7 10.22 4.74 -11.51
C LEU A 7 10.83 3.99 -10.33
N ILE A 8 11.34 2.75 -10.52
CA ILE A 8 11.86 1.93 -9.44
C ILE A 8 13.12 2.55 -8.80
N ALA A 9 13.13 2.68 -7.48
CA ALA A 9 14.29 3.03 -6.68
C ALA A 9 15.12 1.78 -6.38
N LYS A 10 16.45 1.89 -6.37
CA LYS A 10 17.33 0.78 -6.03
C LYS A 10 17.47 0.58 -4.55
N THR A 11 17.35 1.65 -3.78
CA THR A 11 17.45 1.63 -2.31
C THR A 11 16.32 2.45 -1.69
N LYS A 12 16.06 2.25 -0.39
CA LYS A 12 15.05 3.01 0.35
C LYS A 12 15.38 4.50 0.43
N GLU A 13 16.65 4.84 0.50
CA GLU A 13 17.13 6.22 0.62
C GLU A 13 16.91 7.03 -0.67
N GLU A 14 16.83 6.36 -1.82
CA GLU A 14 16.51 7.01 -3.10
C GLU A 14 15.00 7.22 -3.30
N ALA A 15 14.17 6.51 -2.51
CA ALA A 15 12.73 6.48 -2.71
C ALA A 15 12.03 7.68 -2.04
N ASN A 16 10.94 8.11 -2.66
CA ASN A 16 9.97 9.04 -2.08
C ASN A 16 8.55 8.46 -2.10
N VAL A 17 8.39 7.26 -2.66
CA VAL A 17 7.16 6.47 -2.60
C VAL A 17 7.51 5.05 -2.19
N PHE A 18 6.79 4.52 -1.22
CA PHE A 18 6.94 3.15 -0.74
C PHE A 18 5.67 2.36 -1.06
N VAL A 19 5.85 1.16 -1.60
CA VAL A 19 4.74 0.27 -1.95
C VAL A 19 4.91 -1.04 -1.19
N CYS A 20 3.83 -1.57 -0.65
CA CYS A 20 3.78 -2.95 -0.18
C CYS A 20 2.49 -3.64 -0.65
N GLY A 21 2.51 -4.96 -0.72
CA GLY A 21 1.34 -5.77 -0.98
C GLY A 21 0.82 -6.45 0.30
N VAL A 22 -0.50 -6.66 0.36
CA VAL A 22 -1.14 -7.49 1.39
C VAL A 22 -2.10 -8.46 0.68
N PRO A 23 -1.59 -9.60 0.19
CA PRO A 23 -2.36 -10.58 -0.59
C PRO A 23 -3.30 -11.40 0.31
N PHE A 24 -4.46 -10.84 0.65
CA PHE A 24 -5.42 -11.46 1.55
C PHE A 24 -6.85 -11.36 1.01
N ASP A 25 -7.62 -12.46 1.04
CA ASP A 25 -9.02 -12.47 0.59
C ASP A 25 -9.93 -13.42 1.39
N LYS A 26 -9.50 -13.82 2.59
CA LYS A 26 -10.28 -14.77 3.40
C LYS A 26 -11.57 -14.16 3.92
N ASN A 27 -11.63 -12.83 4.07
CA ASN A 27 -12.79 -12.10 4.57
C ASN A 27 -13.64 -11.47 3.42
N ALA A 28 -13.29 -11.74 2.16
CA ALA A 28 -14.06 -11.24 1.04
C ALA A 28 -15.52 -11.71 1.09
N SER A 29 -16.45 -10.77 0.98
CA SER A 29 -17.90 -11.04 1.06
C SER A 29 -18.41 -11.84 -0.12
N VAL A 30 -17.87 -11.61 -1.31
CA VAL A 30 -18.27 -12.25 -2.56
C VAL A 30 -17.06 -12.70 -3.36
N GLY A 31 -16.93 -14.02 -3.53
CA GLY A 31 -15.85 -14.59 -4.34
C GLY A 31 -14.49 -14.58 -3.68
N LYS A 32 -13.51 -15.13 -4.40
CA LYS A 32 -12.08 -15.15 -4.05
C LYS A 32 -11.28 -14.62 -5.22
N GLY A 33 -10.01 -14.27 -4.98
CA GLY A 33 -9.09 -13.79 -6.02
C GLY A 33 -8.54 -12.39 -5.76
N ALA A 34 -9.10 -11.63 -4.80
CA ALA A 34 -8.57 -10.31 -4.43
C ALA A 34 -7.12 -10.38 -3.94
N SER A 35 -6.70 -11.50 -3.35
CA SER A 35 -5.30 -11.76 -2.95
C SER A 35 -4.30 -11.72 -4.10
N GLU A 36 -4.75 -11.89 -5.36
CA GLU A 36 -3.88 -11.76 -6.53
C GLU A 36 -3.62 -10.29 -6.93
N ALA A 37 -4.41 -9.34 -6.43
CA ALA A 37 -4.36 -7.96 -6.87
C ALA A 37 -2.97 -7.32 -6.70
N PRO A 38 -2.23 -7.48 -5.59
CA PRO A 38 -0.89 -6.89 -5.45
C PRO A 38 0.07 -7.35 -6.55
N ARG A 39 0.06 -8.64 -6.90
CA ARG A 39 0.89 -9.19 -7.96
C ARG A 39 0.48 -8.64 -9.34
N VAL A 40 -0.81 -8.68 -9.65
CA VAL A 40 -1.33 -8.24 -10.96
C VAL A 40 -1.09 -6.74 -11.16
N LEU A 41 -1.29 -5.92 -10.13
CA LEU A 41 -1.04 -4.47 -10.22
C LEU A 41 0.44 -4.16 -10.51
N ARG A 42 1.36 -4.89 -9.88
CA ARG A 42 2.81 -4.74 -10.17
C ARG A 42 3.13 -5.12 -11.62
N GLU A 43 2.60 -6.23 -12.10
CA GLU A 43 2.79 -6.67 -13.50
C GLU A 43 2.27 -5.63 -14.49
N LEU A 44 1.04 -5.15 -14.28
CA LEU A 44 0.43 -4.14 -15.15
C LEU A 44 1.15 -2.79 -15.09
N SER A 45 1.71 -2.41 -13.93
CA SER A 45 2.42 -1.14 -13.76
C SER A 45 3.63 -1.00 -14.67
N TYR A 46 4.24 -2.11 -15.08
CA TYR A 46 5.38 -2.10 -16.00
C TYR A 46 4.99 -1.62 -17.41
N ASP A 47 3.79 -1.91 -17.86
CA ASP A 47 3.32 -1.56 -19.21
C ASP A 47 2.80 -0.12 -19.29
N LEU A 48 2.59 0.52 -18.15
CA LEU A 48 2.13 1.90 -18.09
C LEU A 48 3.31 2.88 -18.28
N PRO A 49 3.14 3.92 -19.10
CA PRO A 49 4.13 4.98 -19.19
C PRO A 49 4.20 5.76 -17.86
N PRO A 50 5.38 6.30 -17.47
CA PRO A 50 5.56 7.07 -16.24
C PRO A 50 5.00 8.49 -16.39
N LEU A 51 3.71 8.60 -16.68
CA LEU A 51 3.00 9.85 -16.91
C LEU A 51 1.78 9.96 -15.98
N ASP A 52 1.47 11.17 -15.55
CA ASP A 52 0.19 11.43 -14.86
C ASP A 52 -0.97 11.53 -15.86
N MET A 53 -2.19 11.71 -15.34
CA MET A 53 -3.41 11.85 -16.17
C MET A 53 -3.39 13.05 -17.11
N MET A 54 -2.53 14.04 -16.87
CA MET A 54 -2.36 15.23 -17.69
C MET A 54 -1.22 15.10 -18.70
N GLY A 55 -0.55 13.94 -18.73
CA GLY A 55 0.60 13.68 -19.59
C GLY A 55 1.93 14.23 -19.09
N ASN A 56 2.00 14.67 -17.83
CA ASN A 56 3.26 15.13 -17.25
C ASN A 56 4.13 13.94 -16.84
N ASN A 57 5.43 14.07 -17.05
CA ASN A 57 6.37 13.00 -16.72
C ASN A 57 6.61 12.91 -15.20
N LEU A 58 6.51 11.69 -14.66
CA LEU A 58 6.68 11.36 -13.24
C LEU A 58 8.17 11.09 -12.85
N THR A 59 9.15 11.61 -13.58
CA THR A 59 10.59 11.32 -13.35
C THR A 59 11.09 11.61 -11.93
N LYS A 60 10.39 12.46 -11.17
CA LYS A 60 10.71 12.74 -9.75
C LYS A 60 10.17 11.69 -8.79
N VAL A 61 9.26 10.83 -9.24
CA VAL A 61 8.74 9.72 -8.43
C VAL A 61 9.76 8.59 -8.44
N LYS A 62 10.11 8.13 -7.25
CA LYS A 62 11.02 7.00 -7.04
C LYS A 62 10.35 6.02 -6.08
N ILE A 63 10.01 4.85 -6.60
CA ILE A 63 9.22 3.84 -5.89
C ILE A 63 10.14 2.75 -5.35
N PHE A 64 10.08 2.51 -4.05
CA PHE A 64 10.68 1.34 -3.44
C PHE A 64 9.58 0.34 -3.08
N ASP A 65 9.65 -0.85 -3.66
CA ASP A 65 8.72 -1.94 -3.33
C ASP A 65 9.24 -2.73 -2.12
N CYS A 66 8.49 -2.70 -1.04
CA CYS A 66 8.79 -3.41 0.20
C CYS A 66 8.38 -4.90 0.16
N GLY A 67 7.83 -5.36 -0.97
CA GLY A 67 7.33 -6.73 -1.11
C GLY A 67 5.94 -6.92 -0.47
N ASP A 68 5.57 -8.17 -0.25
CA ASP A 68 4.29 -8.53 0.34
C ASP A 68 4.42 -8.81 1.84
N PHE A 69 3.44 -8.35 2.61
CA PHE A 69 3.31 -8.63 4.04
C PHE A 69 2.29 -9.74 4.28
N ASP A 70 2.62 -10.64 5.19
CA ASP A 70 1.71 -11.70 5.60
C ASP A 70 0.55 -11.13 6.43
N ALA A 71 -0.66 -11.50 6.07
CA ALA A 71 -1.90 -11.14 6.74
C ALA A 71 -2.57 -12.33 7.44
N SER A 72 -1.84 -13.41 7.70
CA SER A 72 -2.36 -14.55 8.46
C SER A 72 -2.71 -14.19 9.91
N ASN A 73 -2.04 -13.17 10.45
CA ASN A 73 -2.27 -12.57 11.76
C ASN A 73 -2.32 -11.04 11.64
N PHE A 74 -3.47 -10.43 11.90
CA PHE A 74 -3.66 -8.99 11.77
C PHE A 74 -2.92 -8.15 12.81
N ASP A 75 -2.60 -8.68 13.98
CA ASP A 75 -1.77 -7.96 14.97
C ASP A 75 -0.31 -7.91 14.51
N GLU A 76 0.21 -8.99 13.91
CA GLU A 76 1.53 -9.00 13.30
C GLU A 76 1.59 -8.11 12.04
N LEU A 77 0.55 -8.14 11.20
CA LEU A 77 0.44 -7.25 10.04
C LEU A 77 0.45 -5.78 10.47
N HIS A 78 -0.34 -5.43 11.50
CA HIS A 78 -0.36 -4.08 12.07
C HIS A 78 1.04 -3.63 12.51
N GLN A 79 1.76 -4.47 13.27
CA GLN A 79 3.13 -4.16 13.72
C GLN A 79 4.10 -4.00 12.54
N ASN A 80 4.02 -4.88 11.56
CA ASN A 80 4.87 -4.80 10.36
C ASN A 80 4.62 -3.52 9.56
N ILE A 81 3.36 -3.14 9.37
CA ILE A 81 3.02 -1.89 8.67
C ILE A 81 3.55 -0.69 9.48
N ARG A 82 3.30 -0.64 10.79
CA ARG A 82 3.73 0.46 11.64
C ARG A 82 5.26 0.62 11.65
N ASP A 83 5.98 -0.47 11.90
CA ASP A 83 7.41 -0.42 12.24
C ASP A 83 8.32 -0.53 11.01
N ASN A 84 7.90 -1.27 9.99
CA ASN A 84 8.75 -1.55 8.83
C ASN A 84 8.33 -0.79 7.57
N PHE A 85 7.07 -0.35 7.47
CA PHE A 85 6.56 0.33 6.30
C PHE A 85 6.38 1.84 6.55
N LEU A 86 5.56 2.24 7.52
CA LEU A 86 5.27 3.64 7.81
C LEU A 86 6.44 4.42 8.48
N ASN A 87 7.51 3.75 8.84
CA ASN A 87 8.74 4.39 9.32
C ASN A 87 9.64 4.93 8.20
N ASN A 88 9.37 4.61 6.94
CA ASN A 88 10.09 5.19 5.83
C ASN A 88 9.57 6.62 5.58
N ASP A 89 10.47 7.53 5.22
CA ASP A 89 10.10 8.93 4.93
C ASP A 89 9.64 9.06 3.47
N GLY A 90 8.33 9.23 3.27
CA GLY A 90 7.76 9.32 1.93
C GLY A 90 6.26 9.06 1.87
N PHE A 91 5.74 8.90 0.67
CA PHE A 91 4.35 8.53 0.43
C PHE A 91 4.19 7.01 0.44
N HIS A 92 3.15 6.51 1.08
CA HIS A 92 2.93 5.07 1.26
C HIS A 92 1.70 4.59 0.50
N ILE A 93 1.87 3.48 -0.24
CA ILE A 93 0.79 2.81 -0.99
C ILE A 93 0.73 1.35 -0.54
N ILE A 94 -0.42 0.91 -0.05
CA ILE A 94 -0.69 -0.48 0.26
C ILE A 94 -1.58 -1.06 -0.84
N LEU A 95 -1.07 -2.04 -1.57
CA LEU A 95 -1.83 -2.80 -2.55
C LEU A 95 -2.53 -3.93 -1.81
N GLY A 96 -3.85 -3.80 -1.65
CA GLY A 96 -4.63 -4.75 -0.88
C GLY A 96 -5.17 -5.92 -1.67
N GLY A 97 -5.68 -6.85 -0.89
CA GLY A 97 -6.63 -7.87 -1.26
C GLY A 97 -8.05 -7.43 -0.96
N ASP A 98 -8.74 -8.09 -0.01
CA ASP A 98 -10.05 -7.65 0.44
C ASP A 98 -9.95 -6.45 1.42
N HIS A 99 -11.07 -5.78 1.66
CA HIS A 99 -11.10 -4.54 2.44
C HIS A 99 -10.73 -4.74 3.92
N SER A 100 -10.80 -5.94 4.46
CA SER A 100 -10.48 -6.19 5.88
C SER A 100 -9.04 -5.85 6.27
N ILE A 101 -8.10 -5.78 5.30
CA ILE A 101 -6.73 -5.34 5.57
C ILE A 101 -6.66 -3.91 6.10
N ALA A 102 -7.69 -3.09 5.85
CA ALA A 102 -7.80 -1.72 6.39
C ALA A 102 -7.74 -1.71 7.92
N ILE A 103 -8.26 -2.75 8.59
CA ILE A 103 -8.19 -2.88 10.05
C ILE A 103 -6.76 -2.76 10.57
N ALA A 104 -5.80 -3.43 9.95
CA ALA A 104 -4.40 -3.39 10.37
C ALA A 104 -3.70 -2.10 9.91
N SER A 105 -3.94 -1.68 8.67
CA SER A 105 -3.26 -0.51 8.09
C SER A 105 -3.69 0.80 8.74
N GLU A 106 -4.99 0.97 9.01
CA GLU A 106 -5.50 2.16 9.68
C GLU A 106 -5.06 2.23 11.15
N ARG A 107 -5.08 1.09 11.88
CA ARG A 107 -4.50 1.04 13.24
C ARG A 107 -3.04 1.46 13.26
N ALA A 108 -2.24 0.97 12.31
CA ALA A 108 -0.82 1.34 12.20
C ALA A 108 -0.66 2.84 11.94
N PHE A 109 -1.46 3.42 11.05
CA PHE A 109 -1.48 4.86 10.76
C PHE A 109 -1.90 5.68 11.99
N LEU A 110 -2.96 5.27 12.69
CA LEU A 110 -3.42 5.93 13.91
C LEU A 110 -2.36 5.93 15.02
N ASP A 111 -1.64 4.81 15.19
CA ASP A 111 -0.56 4.73 16.16
C ASP A 111 0.59 5.67 15.80
N LYS A 112 0.96 5.76 14.52
CA LYS A 112 1.97 6.72 14.05
C LYS A 112 1.53 8.18 14.29
N CYS A 113 0.27 8.49 14.03
CA CYS A 113 -0.28 9.82 14.33
C CYS A 113 -0.17 10.17 15.82
N LYS A 114 -0.48 9.21 16.71
CA LYS A 114 -0.32 9.40 18.17
C LYS A 114 1.14 9.63 18.57
N GLU A 115 2.06 8.83 18.03
CA GLU A 115 3.50 8.97 18.29
C GLU A 115 4.02 10.37 17.91
N HIS A 116 3.50 10.93 16.81
CA HIS A 116 3.88 12.26 16.32
C HIS A 116 3.02 13.41 16.84
N GLY A 117 2.00 13.13 17.64
CA GLY A 117 1.07 14.14 18.15
C GLY A 117 0.24 14.83 17.07
N THR A 118 -0.03 14.13 15.96
CA THR A 118 -0.81 14.64 14.82
C THR A 118 -2.24 14.12 14.83
N THR A 119 -3.17 14.90 14.27
CA THR A 119 -4.57 14.49 14.12
C THR A 119 -4.73 13.70 12.82
N PRO A 120 -5.18 12.43 12.86
CA PRO A 120 -5.42 11.64 11.66
C PRO A 120 -6.64 12.15 10.90
N VAL A 121 -6.59 12.09 9.57
CA VAL A 121 -7.75 12.24 8.69
C VAL A 121 -7.79 11.02 7.78
N ILE A 122 -8.92 10.31 7.76
CA ILE A 122 -9.16 9.17 6.88
C ILE A 122 -10.24 9.58 5.88
N ILE A 123 -9.93 9.42 4.60
CA ILE A 123 -10.90 9.59 3.51
C ILE A 123 -11.23 8.20 2.97
N HIS A 124 -12.46 7.77 3.19
CA HIS A 124 -12.96 6.48 2.75
C HIS A 124 -13.71 6.65 1.42
N MET A 125 -13.26 5.95 0.38
CA MET A 125 -13.89 5.97 -0.95
C MET A 125 -14.34 4.55 -1.28
N ASP A 126 -15.58 4.22 -0.91
CA ASP A 126 -16.20 2.92 -1.11
C ASP A 126 -17.68 3.07 -1.44
N ALA A 127 -18.27 2.05 -2.04
CA ALA A 127 -19.71 1.98 -2.30
C ALA A 127 -20.53 1.77 -1.00
N HIS A 128 -19.89 1.31 0.07
CA HIS A 128 -20.50 1.01 1.37
C HIS A 128 -19.82 1.82 2.48
N PRO A 129 -20.55 2.22 3.54
CA PRO A 129 -19.96 3.01 4.63
C PRO A 129 -19.07 2.20 5.57
N ASP A 130 -19.15 0.86 5.57
CA ASP A 130 -18.40 -0.10 6.40
C ASP A 130 -18.37 0.25 7.91
N ILE A 131 -19.44 0.89 8.38
CA ILE A 131 -19.70 1.22 9.79
C ILE A 131 -20.72 0.24 10.35
N CYS A 132 -20.34 -0.50 11.38
CA CYS A 132 -21.20 -1.44 12.11
C CYS A 132 -21.64 -0.84 13.43
#